data_dd7a09d80f1be25f35cdb69be4b1db98
#
_entry.id   dd7a09d80f1be25f35cdb69be4b1db98
#
_cell.length_a   1.000
_cell.length_b   1.000
_cell.length_c   1.000
_cell.angle_alpha   90.00
_cell.angle_beta   90.00
_cell.angle_gamma   90.00
#
_symmetry.space_group_name_H-M   'P 1'
#
loop_
_entity.id
_entity.type
_entity.pdbx_description
1 polymer ?
#
loop_
_entity_poly.entity_id
_entity_poly.type
_entity_poly.pdbx_seq_one_letter_code
_entity_poly.pdbx_strand_id
1 'polypeptide(L)'
;MKTHKLVYLVLVVVFLLACQFLLPSGTGTVISNCAEIVSAMAKMQSADIPNHLLETSIKMGNELDINQYFEALTHLSMREGYALDYVYQSDDLGAYPLPYARPLDQAPYASPADIPNNTELPDFRDYVEVQDLEQGYFEYAVLDIMADQFYLYWHANYNDYEIVCNRDEVNDIVSRVSSGDFGIEMTAVQQARARAIRNIEPTVSLTGDVATVQFITFSKWGGFYRETYTINRYFPHTIVDVRQQNLVPYDCGVAF
;
A
#
# COMPACT_ATOMS: atom_id res chain seq x y z
N MET A 1 -9.73 51.69 -26.22
CA MET A 1 -10.54 50.67 -25.48
C MET A 1 -10.11 49.20 -25.69
N LYS A 2 -9.21 48.87 -26.61
CA LYS A 2 -8.76 47.48 -26.85
C LYS A 2 -7.56 47.04 -25.98
N THR A 3 -6.72 47.95 -25.53
CA THR A 3 -5.50 47.64 -24.72
C THR A 3 -5.79 47.20 -23.29
N HIS A 4 -6.82 47.74 -22.65
CA HIS A 4 -7.16 47.36 -21.27
C HIS A 4 -7.70 45.93 -21.12
N LYS A 5 -8.39 45.36 -22.15
CA LYS A 5 -8.89 44.00 -22.13
C LYS A 5 -7.76 42.96 -22.23
N LEU A 6 -6.69 43.28 -22.96
CA LEU A 6 -5.54 42.40 -23.09
C LEU A 6 -4.72 42.30 -21.78
N VAL A 7 -4.56 43.45 -21.11
CA VAL A 7 -3.85 43.49 -19.80
C VAL A 7 -4.60 42.73 -18.74
N TYR A 8 -5.96 42.81 -18.69
CA TYR A 8 -6.76 42.02 -17.76
C TYR A 8 -6.68 40.51 -18.03
N LEU A 9 -6.66 40.10 -19.30
CA LEU A 9 -6.56 38.70 -19.67
C LEU A 9 -5.20 38.10 -19.28
N VAL A 10 -4.11 38.84 -19.47
CA VAL A 10 -2.76 38.42 -19.07
C VAL A 10 -2.65 38.33 -17.54
N LEU A 11 -3.19 39.30 -16.80
CA LEU A 11 -3.20 39.26 -15.34
C LEU A 11 -4.00 38.09 -14.78
N VAL A 12 -5.17 37.75 -15.35
CA VAL A 12 -5.97 36.60 -14.92
C VAL A 12 -5.25 35.28 -15.21
N VAL A 13 -4.58 35.14 -16.37
CA VAL A 13 -3.80 33.95 -16.71
C VAL A 13 -2.58 33.79 -15.80
N VAL A 14 -1.89 34.89 -15.47
CA VAL A 14 -0.77 34.87 -14.51
C VAL A 14 -1.24 34.51 -13.11
N PHE A 15 -2.41 35.01 -12.67
CA PHE A 15 -3.00 34.64 -11.35
C PHE A 15 -3.43 33.17 -11.31
N LEU A 16 -4.01 32.62 -12.38
CA LEU A 16 -4.39 31.22 -12.46
C LEU A 16 -3.16 30.28 -12.48
N LEU A 17 -2.09 30.69 -13.12
CA LEU A 17 -0.82 29.96 -13.11
C LEU A 17 -0.11 30.04 -11.74
N ALA A 18 -0.18 31.18 -11.05
CA ALA A 18 0.39 31.34 -9.72
C ALA A 18 -0.33 30.50 -8.65
N CYS A 19 -1.66 30.31 -8.76
CA CYS A 19 -2.40 29.43 -7.85
C CYS A 19 -2.05 27.94 -7.99
N GLN A 20 -1.49 27.50 -9.10
CA GLN A 20 -1.03 26.12 -9.27
C GLN A 20 0.33 25.85 -8.61
N PHE A 21 1.09 26.89 -8.25
CA PHE A 21 2.40 26.76 -7.59
C PHE A 21 2.33 26.93 -6.04
N LEU A 22 1.16 27.20 -5.49
CA LEU A 22 0.95 27.33 -4.04
C LEU A 22 0.31 26.07 -3.42
N LEU A 23 0.61 24.88 -3.94
CA LEU A 23 0.52 23.68 -3.13
C LEU A 23 1.67 23.83 -2.09
N PRO A 24 1.38 23.86 -0.78
CA PRO A 24 2.43 23.83 0.20
C PRO A 24 3.22 22.55 -0.05
N SER A 25 4.44 22.68 -0.55
CA SER A 25 5.45 21.66 -0.41
C SER A 25 5.74 21.59 1.09
N GLY A 26 4.85 21.02 1.84
CA GLY A 26 5.12 20.62 3.20
C GLY A 26 6.32 19.70 3.10
N THR A 27 7.45 20.16 3.60
CA THR A 27 8.63 19.32 3.75
C THR A 27 8.31 18.29 4.81
N GLY A 28 7.70 17.18 4.39
CA GLY A 28 7.43 16.05 5.29
C GLY A 28 8.74 15.47 5.81
N THR A 29 8.68 14.83 6.96
CA THR A 29 9.80 14.06 7.52
C THR A 29 10.06 12.86 6.61
N VAL A 30 11.30 12.67 6.19
CA VAL A 30 11.73 11.50 5.41
C VAL A 30 11.81 10.28 6.32
N ILE A 31 11.24 9.17 5.89
CA ILE A 31 11.29 7.88 6.59
C ILE A 31 12.50 7.09 6.11
N SER A 32 13.56 7.11 6.88
CA SER A 32 14.86 6.54 6.48
C SER A 32 14.97 5.02 6.59
N ASN A 33 14.13 4.37 7.40
CA ASN A 33 14.11 2.93 7.63
C ASN A 33 13.04 2.19 6.81
N CYS A 34 12.49 2.83 5.77
CA CYS A 34 11.47 2.24 4.89
C CYS A 34 11.88 0.86 4.35
N ALA A 35 13.07 0.76 3.76
CA ALA A 35 13.54 -0.51 3.17
C ALA A 35 13.66 -1.65 4.20
N GLU A 36 14.05 -1.33 5.43
CA GLU A 36 14.12 -2.30 6.52
C GLU A 36 12.74 -2.84 6.89
N ILE A 37 11.77 -1.95 7.07
CA ILE A 37 10.38 -2.30 7.40
C ILE A 37 9.74 -3.13 6.28
N VAL A 38 9.80 -2.64 5.05
CA VAL A 38 9.19 -3.31 3.89
C VAL A 38 9.84 -4.69 3.67
N SER A 39 11.16 -4.78 3.80
CA SER A 39 11.88 -6.06 3.70
C SER A 39 11.51 -7.05 4.82
N ALA A 40 11.30 -6.56 6.05
CA ALA A 40 10.87 -7.42 7.16
C ALA A 40 9.46 -7.96 6.90
N MET A 41 8.52 -7.11 6.45
CA MET A 41 7.17 -7.53 6.06
C MET A 41 7.19 -8.56 4.93
N ALA A 42 7.90 -8.27 3.83
CA ALA A 42 8.02 -9.16 2.68
C ALA A 42 8.61 -10.53 3.04
N LYS A 43 9.59 -10.56 3.98
CA LYS A 43 10.16 -11.81 4.48
C LYS A 43 9.15 -12.66 5.24
N MET A 44 8.30 -12.07 6.06
CA MET A 44 7.23 -12.79 6.75
C MET A 44 6.22 -13.39 5.75
N GLN A 45 5.96 -12.69 4.66
CA GLN A 45 5.00 -13.06 3.61
C GLN A 45 5.53 -14.05 2.57
N SER A 46 6.84 -14.31 2.57
CA SER A 46 7.50 -15.11 1.54
C SER A 46 7.30 -16.63 1.67
N ALA A 47 6.52 -17.09 2.64
CA ALA A 47 6.25 -18.51 2.81
C ALA A 47 5.36 -19.06 1.68
N ASP A 48 5.65 -20.31 1.27
CA ASP A 48 4.82 -21.03 0.30
C ASP A 48 3.39 -21.21 0.84
N ILE A 49 2.42 -21.21 -0.07
CA ILE A 49 1.02 -21.43 0.27
C ILE A 49 0.88 -22.89 0.76
N PRO A 50 0.38 -23.13 1.98
CA PRO A 50 0.10 -24.49 2.44
C PRO A 50 -0.94 -25.18 1.54
N ASN A 51 -0.66 -26.41 1.09
CA ASN A 51 -1.53 -27.14 0.15
C ASN A 51 -2.98 -27.24 0.64
N HIS A 52 -3.20 -27.45 1.93
CA HIS A 52 -4.55 -27.57 2.51
C HIS A 52 -5.36 -26.27 2.35
N LEU A 53 -4.71 -25.10 2.33
CA LEU A 53 -5.41 -23.83 2.07
C LEU A 53 -5.93 -23.76 0.62
N LEU A 54 -5.15 -24.22 -0.36
CA LEU A 54 -5.59 -24.27 -1.75
C LEU A 54 -6.68 -25.31 -1.97
N GLU A 55 -6.63 -26.43 -1.25
CA GLU A 55 -7.59 -27.54 -1.41
C GLU A 55 -8.92 -27.29 -0.69
N THR A 56 -8.89 -26.64 0.47
CA THR A 56 -10.06 -26.60 1.36
C THR A 56 -10.40 -25.21 1.90
N SER A 57 -9.52 -24.22 1.77
CA SER A 57 -9.59 -22.89 2.42
C SER A 57 -9.70 -22.97 3.95
N ILE A 58 -9.31 -24.09 4.58
CA ILE A 58 -9.41 -24.32 6.02
C ILE A 58 -8.04 -24.15 6.66
N LYS A 59 -7.91 -23.20 7.58
CA LYS A 59 -6.72 -23.05 8.41
C LYS A 59 -6.64 -24.17 9.46
N MET A 60 -5.43 -24.66 9.68
CA MET A 60 -5.12 -25.70 10.67
C MET A 60 -4.39 -25.14 11.91
N GLY A 61 -4.05 -23.84 11.91
CA GLY A 61 -3.40 -23.14 13.01
C GLY A 61 -1.87 -23.20 13.01
N ASN A 62 -1.26 -23.61 11.89
CA ASN A 62 0.17 -23.62 11.66
C ASN A 62 0.61 -22.74 10.47
N GLU A 63 -0.31 -21.94 9.96
CA GLU A 63 -0.10 -20.97 8.91
C GLU A 63 0.56 -19.69 9.46
N LEU A 64 0.80 -18.72 8.59
CA LEU A 64 1.32 -17.42 8.99
C LEU A 64 0.43 -16.77 10.07
N ASP A 65 1.01 -16.43 11.21
CA ASP A 65 0.38 -15.56 12.20
C ASP A 65 0.69 -14.10 11.85
N ILE A 66 -0.32 -13.41 11.31
CA ILE A 66 -0.16 -12.02 10.86
C ILE A 66 -0.04 -11.00 12.00
N ASN A 67 -0.20 -11.40 13.28
CA ASN A 67 0.17 -10.52 14.40
C ASN A 67 1.68 -10.28 14.46
N GLN A 68 2.50 -11.14 13.85
CA GLN A 68 3.95 -10.92 13.71
C GLN A 68 4.29 -9.65 12.92
N TYR A 69 3.36 -9.10 12.13
CA TYR A 69 3.57 -7.82 11.44
C TYR A 69 3.92 -6.69 12.42
N PHE A 70 3.39 -6.71 13.62
CA PHE A 70 3.70 -5.71 14.66
C PHE A 70 5.12 -5.84 15.25
N GLU A 71 5.87 -6.90 14.90
CA GLU A 71 7.30 -6.98 15.19
C GLU A 71 8.13 -6.10 14.24
N ALA A 72 7.65 -5.90 13.01
CA ALA A 72 8.26 -4.99 12.03
C ALA A 72 7.64 -3.59 12.09
N LEU A 73 6.33 -3.50 12.34
CA LEU A 73 5.54 -2.27 12.43
C LEU A 73 5.41 -1.85 13.92
N THR A 74 6.53 -1.47 14.52
CA THR A 74 6.67 -1.33 15.98
C THR A 74 5.92 -0.14 16.58
N HIS A 75 5.40 0.75 15.75
CA HIS A 75 4.59 1.91 16.15
C HIS A 75 3.09 1.66 15.99
N LEU A 76 2.73 0.42 15.64
CA LEU A 76 1.34 -0.04 15.55
C LEU A 76 1.05 -1.12 16.59
N SER A 77 -0.21 -1.21 16.98
CA SER A 77 -0.75 -2.34 17.72
C SER A 77 -2.23 -2.53 17.41
N MET A 78 -2.75 -3.73 17.66
CA MET A 78 -4.20 -3.87 17.72
C MET A 78 -4.71 -3.23 19.02
N ARG A 79 -5.90 -2.64 18.93
CA ARG A 79 -6.64 -2.14 20.10
C ARG A 79 -6.78 -3.25 21.14
N GLU A 80 -6.74 -2.87 22.41
CA GLU A 80 -6.95 -3.81 23.53
C GLU A 80 -8.21 -4.65 23.33
N GLY A 81 -8.08 -5.95 23.50
CA GLY A 81 -9.16 -6.94 23.32
C GLY A 81 -9.30 -7.46 21.89
N TYR A 82 -8.43 -7.05 20.95
CA TYR A 82 -8.45 -7.51 19.56
C TYR A 82 -7.10 -8.07 19.12
N ALA A 83 -7.16 -8.97 18.14
CA ALA A 83 -6.00 -9.48 17.39
C ALA A 83 -6.24 -9.28 15.88
N LEU A 84 -5.17 -9.19 15.12
CA LEU A 84 -5.23 -9.29 13.67
C LEU A 84 -5.34 -10.77 13.28
N ASP A 85 -6.33 -11.12 12.47
CA ASP A 85 -6.54 -12.48 11.97
C ASP A 85 -6.98 -12.44 10.51
N TYR A 86 -7.07 -13.58 9.86
CA TYR A 86 -7.57 -13.66 8.49
C TYR A 86 -8.36 -14.96 8.27
N VAL A 87 -9.23 -14.93 7.26
CA VAL A 87 -9.74 -16.13 6.60
C VAL A 87 -9.11 -16.26 5.23
N TYR A 88 -8.94 -17.48 4.74
CA TYR A 88 -8.41 -17.72 3.40
C TYR A 88 -9.54 -18.00 2.43
N GLN A 89 -9.75 -17.09 1.50
CA GLN A 89 -10.79 -17.21 0.47
C GLN A 89 -10.19 -17.89 -0.75
N SER A 90 -10.89 -18.88 -1.30
CA SER A 90 -10.56 -19.48 -2.59
C SER A 90 -11.82 -19.58 -3.44
N ASP A 91 -11.71 -19.23 -4.70
CA ASP A 91 -12.75 -19.35 -5.72
C ASP A 91 -12.13 -19.80 -7.06
N ASP A 92 -12.96 -19.85 -8.11
CA ASP A 92 -12.55 -20.27 -9.46
C ASP A 92 -11.51 -19.32 -10.10
N LEU A 93 -11.31 -18.12 -9.57
CA LEU A 93 -10.42 -17.08 -10.10
C LEU A 93 -9.14 -16.95 -9.32
N GLY A 94 -9.03 -17.51 -8.12
CA GLY A 94 -7.83 -17.41 -7.31
C GLY A 94 -8.04 -17.67 -5.84
N ALA A 95 -7.02 -17.44 -5.05
CA ALA A 95 -7.12 -17.54 -3.61
C ALA A 95 -6.26 -16.49 -2.92
N TYR A 96 -6.75 -15.97 -1.81
CA TYR A 96 -6.14 -14.84 -1.10
C TYR A 96 -6.61 -14.77 0.35
N PRO A 97 -5.81 -14.15 1.26
CA PRO A 97 -6.25 -13.88 2.61
C PRO A 97 -7.20 -12.67 2.67
N LEU A 98 -8.12 -12.71 3.62
CA LEU A 98 -8.98 -11.60 4.01
C LEU A 98 -8.69 -11.24 5.47
N PRO A 99 -7.82 -10.26 5.75
CA PRO A 99 -7.51 -9.81 7.10
C PRO A 99 -8.71 -9.16 7.78
N TYR A 100 -8.86 -9.39 9.09
CA TYR A 100 -9.91 -8.78 9.90
C TYR A 100 -9.48 -8.61 11.36
N ALA A 101 -10.18 -7.73 12.09
CA ALA A 101 -9.99 -7.60 13.53
C ALA A 101 -10.82 -8.65 14.26
N ARG A 102 -10.16 -9.56 15.00
CA ARG A 102 -10.81 -10.61 15.79
C ARG A 102 -10.84 -10.23 17.26
N PRO A 103 -12.02 -10.21 17.92
CA PRO A 103 -12.09 -10.14 19.37
C PRO A 103 -11.33 -11.32 20.03
N LEU A 104 -10.55 -11.07 21.08
CA LEU A 104 -9.73 -12.11 21.74
C LEU A 104 -10.55 -13.18 22.43
N ASP A 105 -11.81 -12.88 22.80
CA ASP A 105 -12.75 -13.84 23.38
C ASP A 105 -13.46 -14.71 22.33
N GLN A 106 -13.26 -14.41 21.04
CA GLN A 106 -13.76 -15.18 19.92
C GLN A 106 -12.68 -16.10 19.36
N ALA A 107 -13.03 -17.38 19.13
CA ALA A 107 -12.13 -18.30 18.43
C ALA A 107 -11.88 -17.82 16.98
N PRO A 108 -10.67 -18.03 16.43
CA PRO A 108 -10.39 -17.75 15.02
C PRO A 108 -11.36 -18.48 14.09
N TYR A 109 -11.83 -17.84 13.04
CA TYR A 109 -12.49 -18.55 11.96
C TYR A 109 -11.47 -19.40 11.21
N ALA A 110 -11.74 -20.69 11.08
CA ALA A 110 -10.88 -21.59 10.33
C ALA A 110 -11.09 -21.42 8.82
N SER A 111 -12.30 -21.06 8.39
CA SER A 111 -12.68 -20.90 6.99
C SER A 111 -13.72 -19.78 6.80
N PRO A 112 -13.94 -19.30 5.57
CA PRO A 112 -15.04 -18.37 5.29
C PRO A 112 -16.43 -18.94 5.63
N ALA A 113 -16.59 -20.26 5.61
CA ALA A 113 -17.87 -20.91 5.97
C ALA A 113 -18.22 -20.80 7.48
N ASP A 114 -17.25 -20.50 8.32
CA ASP A 114 -17.46 -20.31 9.76
C ASP A 114 -18.00 -18.91 10.11
N ILE A 115 -17.93 -17.98 9.13
CA ILE A 115 -18.47 -16.64 9.30
C ILE A 115 -20.00 -16.73 9.31
N PRO A 116 -20.70 -16.25 10.36
CA PRO A 116 -22.15 -16.29 10.40
C PRO A 116 -22.79 -15.58 9.21
N ASN A 117 -23.86 -16.12 8.66
CA ASN A 117 -24.56 -15.51 7.53
C ASN A 117 -24.94 -14.05 7.82
N ASN A 118 -24.72 -13.18 6.85
CA ASN A 118 -24.94 -11.74 6.90
C ASN A 118 -24.06 -11.00 7.95
N THR A 119 -22.93 -11.58 8.35
CA THR A 119 -21.94 -10.92 9.18
C THR A 119 -20.80 -10.43 8.29
N GLU A 120 -20.51 -9.14 8.29
CA GLU A 120 -19.30 -8.59 7.70
C GLU A 120 -18.14 -8.79 8.67
N LEU A 121 -16.97 -9.15 8.16
CA LEU A 121 -15.75 -9.19 8.96
C LEU A 121 -15.40 -7.76 9.40
N PRO A 122 -15.07 -7.54 10.67
CA PRO A 122 -14.64 -6.22 11.14
C PRO A 122 -13.37 -5.79 10.39
N ASP A 123 -13.40 -4.64 9.75
CA ASP A 123 -12.20 -4.09 9.09
C ASP A 123 -11.10 -3.87 10.14
N PHE A 124 -9.96 -4.53 9.96
CA PHE A 124 -8.86 -4.43 10.92
C PHE A 124 -8.35 -2.99 11.09
N ARG A 125 -8.48 -2.14 10.06
CA ARG A 125 -8.05 -0.75 10.08
C ARG A 125 -8.75 0.06 11.17
N ASP A 126 -9.99 -0.26 11.47
CA ASP A 126 -10.78 0.42 12.53
C ASP A 126 -10.30 0.05 13.93
N TYR A 127 -9.42 -0.95 14.07
CA TYR A 127 -8.93 -1.49 15.33
C TYR A 127 -7.40 -1.39 15.50
N VAL A 128 -6.71 -0.78 14.55
CA VAL A 128 -5.27 -0.51 14.67
C VAL A 128 -5.07 0.81 15.42
N GLU A 129 -4.27 0.77 16.47
CA GLU A 129 -3.76 1.95 17.17
C GLU A 129 -2.42 2.36 16.59
N VAL A 130 -2.29 3.64 16.24
CA VAL A 130 -1.09 4.22 15.65
C VAL A 130 -0.45 5.15 16.69
N GLN A 131 0.82 5.01 16.97
CA GLN A 131 1.55 6.02 17.73
C GLN A 131 1.59 7.32 16.90
N ASP A 132 1.18 8.44 17.51
CA ASP A 132 1.02 9.73 16.83
C ASP A 132 2.35 10.40 16.49
N LEU A 133 3.08 9.79 15.59
CA LEU A 133 4.35 10.28 15.03
C LEU A 133 4.47 9.83 13.56
N GLU A 134 5.35 10.48 12.80
CA GLU A 134 5.49 10.29 11.35
C GLU A 134 5.75 8.83 11.00
N GLN A 135 6.60 8.14 11.75
CA GLN A 135 6.91 6.74 11.55
C GLN A 135 5.67 5.85 11.68
N GLY A 136 4.82 6.09 12.69
CA GLY A 136 3.60 5.31 12.92
C GLY A 136 2.63 5.39 11.74
N TYR A 137 2.42 6.58 11.17
CA TYR A 137 1.54 6.73 10.01
C TYR A 137 2.12 6.12 8.73
N PHE A 138 3.45 6.14 8.56
CA PHE A 138 4.06 5.39 7.47
C PHE A 138 3.85 3.88 7.64
N GLU A 139 4.09 3.34 8.83
CA GLU A 139 3.85 1.92 9.12
C GLU A 139 2.38 1.52 8.92
N TYR A 140 1.44 2.42 9.23
CA TYR A 140 0.02 2.18 8.97
C TYR A 140 -0.30 2.09 7.48
N ALA A 141 0.30 2.96 6.65
CA ALA A 141 0.16 2.86 5.20
C ALA A 141 0.83 1.58 4.63
N VAL A 142 1.96 1.15 5.20
CA VAL A 142 2.58 -0.14 4.88
C VAL A 142 1.65 -1.31 5.23
N LEU A 143 1.05 -1.29 6.41
CA LEU A 143 0.09 -2.31 6.83
C LEU A 143 -1.12 -2.35 5.90
N ASP A 144 -1.67 -1.20 5.52
CA ASP A 144 -2.82 -1.12 4.60
C ASP A 144 -2.54 -1.79 3.26
N ILE A 145 -1.33 -1.59 2.68
CA ILE A 145 -0.94 -2.18 1.40
C ILE A 145 -0.55 -3.65 1.54
N MET A 146 0.16 -4.01 2.63
CA MET A 146 0.83 -5.32 2.70
C MET A 146 0.06 -6.34 3.54
N ALA A 147 -1.00 -5.97 4.28
CA ALA A 147 -1.66 -6.89 5.21
C ALA A 147 -2.19 -8.17 4.55
N ASP A 148 -2.56 -8.11 3.30
CA ASP A 148 -3.14 -9.20 2.51
C ASP A 148 -2.21 -9.74 1.40
N GLN A 149 -0.94 -9.30 1.34
CA GLN A 149 -0.01 -9.68 0.28
C GLN A 149 0.79 -10.95 0.60
N PHE A 150 0.12 -11.97 1.08
CA PHE A 150 0.71 -13.29 1.30
C PHE A 150 -0.24 -14.37 0.81
N TYR A 151 0.29 -15.54 0.46
CA TYR A 151 -0.49 -16.67 -0.02
C TYR A 151 -1.40 -16.34 -1.22
N LEU A 152 -1.00 -15.36 -2.04
CA LEU A 152 -1.73 -14.99 -3.25
C LEU A 152 -1.58 -16.08 -4.32
N TYR A 153 -2.70 -16.54 -4.88
CA TYR A 153 -2.72 -17.58 -5.89
C TYR A 153 -3.49 -17.14 -7.14
N TRP A 154 -2.93 -17.40 -8.31
CA TRP A 154 -3.50 -17.15 -9.63
C TRP A 154 -3.93 -15.68 -9.80
N HIS A 155 -5.20 -15.38 -10.12
CA HIS A 155 -5.66 -14.00 -10.36
C HIS A 155 -5.45 -13.05 -9.18
N ALA A 156 -5.35 -13.56 -7.95
CA ALA A 156 -5.01 -12.72 -6.80
C ALA A 156 -3.63 -12.04 -6.92
N ASN A 157 -2.73 -12.56 -7.75
CA ASN A 157 -1.44 -11.93 -8.03
C ASN A 157 -1.56 -10.56 -8.74
N TYR A 158 -2.72 -10.19 -9.29
CA TYR A 158 -2.95 -8.83 -9.79
C TYR A 158 -2.87 -7.75 -8.70
N ASN A 159 -3.00 -8.14 -7.43
CA ASN A 159 -2.84 -7.25 -6.28
C ASN A 159 -1.38 -7.14 -5.80
N ASP A 160 -0.41 -7.60 -6.58
CA ASP A 160 1.01 -7.55 -6.26
C ASP A 160 1.54 -6.11 -6.33
N TYR A 161 1.64 -5.48 -5.16
CA TYR A 161 2.20 -4.14 -4.98
C TYR A 161 3.52 -4.19 -4.22
N GLU A 162 4.53 -3.54 -4.76
CA GLU A 162 5.83 -3.35 -4.12
C GLU A 162 5.96 -1.90 -3.65
N ILE A 163 6.22 -1.65 -2.37
CA ILE A 163 6.57 -0.31 -1.87
C ILE A 163 8.03 -0.06 -2.20
N VAL A 164 8.33 1.10 -2.79
CA VAL A 164 9.66 1.48 -3.27
C VAL A 164 10.24 2.56 -2.37
N CYS A 165 11.29 2.24 -1.64
CA CYS A 165 11.85 3.09 -0.60
C CYS A 165 12.99 3.99 -1.08
N ASN A 166 13.71 3.59 -2.14
CA ASN A 166 14.93 4.27 -2.55
C ASN A 166 15.26 4.07 -4.04
N ARG A 167 16.30 4.73 -4.50
CA ARG A 167 16.75 4.70 -5.90
C ARG A 167 17.23 3.32 -6.35
N ASP A 168 17.86 2.56 -5.48
CA ASP A 168 18.41 1.25 -5.84
C ASP A 168 17.28 0.27 -6.11
N GLU A 169 16.21 0.31 -5.33
CA GLU A 169 15.01 -0.51 -5.58
C GLU A 169 14.31 -0.17 -6.90
N VAL A 170 14.24 1.12 -7.29
CA VAL A 170 13.77 1.49 -8.64
C VAL A 170 14.64 0.83 -9.72
N ASN A 171 15.96 0.87 -9.56
CA ASN A 171 16.89 0.28 -10.53
C ASN A 171 16.75 -1.25 -10.59
N ASP A 172 16.56 -1.90 -9.45
CA ASP A 172 16.38 -3.35 -9.35
C ASP A 172 15.06 -3.79 -10.01
N ILE A 173 13.96 -3.08 -9.76
CA ILE A 173 12.69 -3.31 -10.44
C ILE A 173 12.84 -3.16 -11.95
N VAL A 174 13.42 -2.03 -12.41
CA VAL A 174 13.63 -1.79 -13.85
C VAL A 174 14.49 -2.90 -14.47
N SER A 175 15.52 -3.36 -13.78
CA SER A 175 16.39 -4.44 -14.27
C SER A 175 15.63 -5.76 -14.37
N ARG A 176 14.86 -6.11 -13.35
CA ARG A 176 14.08 -7.35 -13.26
C ARG A 176 12.98 -7.42 -14.34
N VAL A 177 12.21 -6.34 -14.55
CA VAL A 177 11.14 -6.32 -15.55
C VAL A 177 11.65 -6.06 -16.98
N SER A 178 12.93 -5.79 -17.15
CA SER A 178 13.57 -5.61 -18.47
C SER A 178 14.40 -6.82 -18.89
N SER A 179 14.49 -7.89 -18.07
CA SER A 179 15.19 -9.13 -18.40
C SER A 179 14.37 -10.05 -19.32
N GLY A 180 13.07 -9.79 -19.49
CA GLY A 180 12.16 -10.65 -20.24
C GLY A 180 11.72 -11.91 -19.48
N ASP A 181 12.15 -12.08 -18.21
CA ASP A 181 11.81 -13.24 -17.40
C ASP A 181 10.35 -13.26 -16.96
N PHE A 182 9.68 -12.10 -17.05
CA PHE A 182 8.28 -11.96 -16.66
C PHE A 182 7.51 -11.03 -17.63
N GLY A 183 6.95 -11.61 -18.71
CA GLY A 183 6.07 -10.91 -19.61
C GLY A 183 6.75 -9.93 -20.56
N ILE A 184 6.09 -8.82 -20.88
CA ILE A 184 6.57 -7.79 -21.80
C ILE A 184 7.63 -6.93 -21.12
N GLU A 185 8.79 -6.79 -21.76
CA GLU A 185 9.87 -5.95 -21.24
C GLU A 185 9.48 -4.46 -21.18
N MET A 186 10.01 -3.79 -20.17
CA MET A 186 9.89 -2.33 -20.09
C MET A 186 10.69 -1.65 -21.22
N THR A 187 10.04 -0.82 -22.00
CA THR A 187 10.68 -0.08 -23.10
C THR A 187 11.78 0.85 -22.60
N ALA A 188 12.76 1.17 -23.44
CA ALA A 188 13.84 2.11 -23.10
C ALA A 188 13.32 3.47 -22.59
N VAL A 189 12.18 3.94 -23.10
CA VAL A 189 11.55 5.19 -22.66
C VAL A 189 10.98 5.03 -21.24
N GLN A 190 10.31 3.94 -20.95
CA GLN A 190 9.78 3.64 -19.60
C GLN A 190 10.92 3.48 -18.60
N GLN A 191 11.98 2.74 -18.95
CA GLN A 191 13.17 2.60 -18.11
C GLN A 191 13.82 3.96 -17.80
N ALA A 192 13.98 4.83 -18.81
CA ALA A 192 14.53 6.17 -18.60
C ALA A 192 13.64 7.03 -17.70
N ARG A 193 12.30 6.94 -17.85
CA ARG A 193 11.33 7.64 -16.98
C ARG A 193 11.39 7.12 -15.56
N ALA A 194 11.45 5.81 -15.35
CA ALA A 194 11.56 5.21 -14.02
C ALA A 194 12.83 5.67 -13.30
N ARG A 195 13.98 5.63 -13.98
CA ARG A 195 15.25 6.15 -13.44
C ARG A 195 15.24 7.66 -13.19
N ALA A 196 14.34 8.41 -13.81
CA ALA A 196 14.19 9.86 -13.62
C ALA A 196 13.17 10.24 -12.52
N ILE A 197 12.49 9.30 -11.88
CA ILE A 197 11.58 9.55 -10.75
C ILE A 197 12.36 10.30 -9.65
N ARG A 198 11.77 11.35 -9.11
CA ARG A 198 12.34 12.15 -8.01
C ARG A 198 11.52 11.96 -6.74
N ASN A 199 12.10 12.32 -5.59
CA ASN A 199 11.45 12.22 -4.28
C ASN A 199 10.88 10.82 -4.08
N ILE A 200 11.76 9.82 -4.07
CA ILE A 200 11.40 8.39 -3.95
C ILE A 200 11.19 8.05 -2.49
N GLU A 201 12.07 8.54 -1.63
CA GLU A 201 12.03 8.25 -0.20
C GLU A 201 10.64 8.65 0.36
N PRO A 202 9.99 7.77 1.14
CA PRO A 202 8.72 8.10 1.76
C PRO A 202 8.81 9.31 2.67
N THR A 203 7.76 10.12 2.65
CA THR A 203 7.66 11.30 3.52
C THR A 203 6.33 11.33 4.25
N VAL A 204 6.35 11.79 5.48
CA VAL A 204 5.15 12.01 6.29
C VAL A 204 5.12 13.43 6.83
N SER A 205 3.98 14.08 6.76
CA SER A 205 3.73 15.36 7.39
C SER A 205 2.52 15.29 8.30
N LEU A 206 2.66 15.81 9.52
CA LEU A 206 1.58 15.92 10.50
C LEU A 206 1.08 17.36 10.50
N THR A 207 -0.18 17.58 10.12
CA THR A 207 -0.77 18.91 10.03
C THR A 207 -2.18 18.91 10.60
N GLY A 208 -2.38 19.61 11.72
CA GLY A 208 -3.66 19.60 12.42
C GLY A 208 -4.08 18.17 12.78
N ASP A 209 -5.26 17.78 12.34
CA ASP A 209 -5.87 16.50 12.69
C ASP A 209 -5.56 15.38 11.69
N VAL A 210 -4.69 15.62 10.70
CA VAL A 210 -4.36 14.66 9.65
C VAL A 210 -2.85 14.43 9.54
N ALA A 211 -2.50 13.19 9.21
CA ALA A 211 -1.21 12.79 8.70
C ALA A 211 -1.31 12.60 7.18
N THR A 212 -0.35 13.13 6.43
CA THR A 212 -0.21 12.89 5.00
C THR A 212 1.03 12.06 4.77
N VAL A 213 0.86 10.85 4.23
CA VAL A 213 1.94 9.92 3.90
C VAL A 213 2.10 9.88 2.39
N GLN A 214 3.32 10.07 1.89
CA GLN A 214 3.61 9.99 0.46
C GLN A 214 4.77 9.01 0.22
N PHE A 215 4.60 8.09 -0.72
CA PHE A 215 5.59 7.08 -1.10
C PHE A 215 5.39 6.61 -2.53
N ILE A 216 6.27 5.75 -3.02
CA ILE A 216 6.18 5.16 -4.36
C ILE A 216 5.79 3.68 -4.22
N THR A 217 4.91 3.23 -5.10
CA THR A 217 4.62 1.81 -5.30
C THR A 217 4.93 1.39 -6.73
N PHE A 218 5.13 0.10 -6.93
CA PHE A 218 5.24 -0.53 -8.22
C PHE A 218 4.31 -1.75 -8.30
N SER A 219 3.65 -1.92 -9.45
CA SER A 219 2.91 -3.14 -9.80
C SER A 219 3.27 -3.57 -11.22
N LYS A 220 3.33 -4.88 -11.47
CA LYS A 220 3.60 -5.43 -12.81
C LYS A 220 2.49 -5.06 -13.82
N TRP A 221 1.28 -4.78 -13.34
CA TRP A 221 0.11 -4.44 -14.18
C TRP A 221 -0.28 -2.96 -14.17
N GLY A 222 0.55 -2.10 -13.61
CA GLY A 222 0.28 -0.67 -13.55
C GLY A 222 1.50 0.22 -13.67
N GLY A 223 2.66 -0.30 -13.28
CA GLY A 223 3.93 0.42 -13.26
C GLY A 223 4.18 1.17 -11.96
N PHE A 224 4.89 2.30 -12.03
CA PHE A 224 5.22 3.10 -10.85
C PHE A 224 4.15 4.13 -10.55
N TYR A 225 3.69 4.15 -9.31
CA TYR A 225 2.74 5.13 -8.79
C TYR A 225 3.35 5.92 -7.64
N ARG A 226 2.93 7.17 -7.50
CA ARG A 226 3.05 7.91 -6.25
C ARG A 226 1.74 7.84 -5.51
N GLU A 227 1.78 7.27 -4.33
CA GLU A 227 0.66 7.21 -3.41
C GLU A 227 0.69 8.42 -2.49
N THR A 228 -0.47 8.94 -2.17
CA THR A 228 -0.63 9.96 -1.13
C THR A 228 -1.83 9.58 -0.29
N TYR A 229 -1.57 9.17 0.93
CA TYR A 229 -2.56 8.84 1.94
C TYR A 229 -2.84 10.06 2.81
N THR A 230 -4.11 10.29 3.13
CA THR A 230 -4.53 11.23 4.16
C THR A 230 -5.22 10.44 5.25
N ILE A 231 -4.69 10.49 6.46
CA ILE A 231 -5.08 9.64 7.59
C ILE A 231 -5.47 10.53 8.76
N ASN A 232 -6.59 10.24 9.43
CA ASN A 232 -6.96 10.90 10.67
C ASN A 232 -5.98 10.54 11.78
N ARG A 233 -5.52 11.54 12.55
CA ARG A 233 -4.58 11.34 13.67
C ARG A 233 -5.26 10.82 14.94
N TYR A 234 -6.58 10.92 15.02
CA TYR A 234 -7.35 10.41 16.15
C TYR A 234 -7.95 9.04 15.83
N PHE A 235 -7.99 8.20 16.81
CA PHE A 235 -8.62 6.88 16.72
C PHE A 235 -10.15 6.97 16.43
N PRO A 236 -10.71 6.13 15.56
CA PRO A 236 -10.02 5.22 14.65
C PRO A 236 -9.24 6.02 13.59
N HIS A 237 -8.03 5.56 13.27
CA HIS A 237 -7.13 6.26 12.33
C HIS A 237 -7.60 6.06 10.89
N THR A 238 -8.78 6.60 10.56
CA THR A 238 -9.41 6.40 9.25
C THR A 238 -8.56 6.96 8.12
N ILE A 239 -8.34 6.17 7.09
CA ILE A 239 -7.80 6.62 5.81
C ILE A 239 -8.93 7.36 5.09
N VAL A 240 -8.86 8.70 5.04
CA VAL A 240 -9.92 9.54 4.48
C VAL A 240 -9.77 9.78 2.98
N ASP A 241 -8.56 9.64 2.45
CA ASP A 241 -8.28 9.81 1.03
C ASP A 241 -7.01 9.06 0.62
N VAL A 242 -7.05 8.41 -0.52
CA VAL A 242 -5.89 7.82 -1.18
C VAL A 242 -5.84 8.31 -2.62
N ARG A 243 -4.77 9.01 -2.96
CA ARG A 243 -4.54 9.49 -4.33
C ARG A 243 -3.38 8.76 -4.95
N GLN A 244 -3.60 8.25 -6.15
CA GLN A 244 -2.59 7.60 -6.96
C GLN A 244 -2.25 8.47 -8.18
N GLN A 245 -0.97 8.73 -8.36
CA GLN A 245 -0.44 9.36 -9.58
C GLN A 245 0.44 8.36 -10.31
N ASN A 246 0.00 7.89 -11.49
CA ASN A 246 0.85 7.03 -12.32
C ASN A 246 2.04 7.84 -12.88
N LEU A 247 3.25 7.50 -12.46
CA LEU A 247 4.50 8.15 -12.87
C LEU A 247 5.09 7.52 -14.14
N VAL A 248 5.01 6.20 -14.23
CA VAL A 248 5.52 5.41 -15.35
C VAL A 248 4.55 4.25 -15.59
N PRO A 249 3.61 4.39 -16.52
CA PRO A 249 2.72 3.30 -16.90
C PRO A 249 3.52 2.10 -17.43
N TYR A 250 3.21 0.91 -16.93
CA TYR A 250 3.76 -0.34 -17.39
C TYR A 250 2.74 -1.46 -17.20
N ASP A 251 2.71 -2.39 -18.13
CA ASP A 251 1.90 -3.60 -18.07
C ASP A 251 2.74 -4.75 -18.62
N CYS A 252 2.92 -5.76 -17.82
CA CYS A 252 3.70 -6.94 -18.20
C CYS A 252 3.03 -7.81 -19.27
N GLY A 253 1.74 -7.58 -19.57
CA GLY A 253 0.99 -8.32 -20.59
C GLY A 253 0.70 -9.78 -20.22
N VAL A 254 1.00 -10.20 -18.99
CA VAL A 254 0.67 -11.54 -18.49
C VAL A 254 -0.74 -11.50 -17.92
N ALA A 255 -1.60 -12.42 -18.37
CA ALA A 255 -2.90 -12.68 -17.79
C ALA A 255 -2.88 -14.06 -17.11
N PHE A 256 -3.41 -14.13 -15.91
CA PHE A 256 -3.60 -15.37 -15.18
C PHE A 256 -4.97 -16.00 -15.49
#